data_7451adb9500631d2327cc8bb60abbafb
#
_entry.id   7451adb9500631d2327cc8bb60abbafb
#
_cell.length_a   1.000
_cell.length_b   1.000
_cell.length_c   1.000
_cell.angle_alpha   90.00
_cell.angle_beta   90.00
_cell.angle_gamma   90.00
#
_symmetry.space_group_name_H-M   'P 1'
#
loop_
_entity.id
_entity.type
_entity.pdbx_description
1 polymer ?
#
loop_
_entity_poly.entity_id
_entity_poly.type
_entity_poly.pdbx_seq_one_letter_code
_entity_poly.pdbx_strand_id
1 'polypeptide(L)'
;MVHLEQAQPEQLQELLAFAEEAFRTPEGKVDFPTLLPKLYGPGADSAPLHTVLYEDGAPAGLYCLKIQDFNIAGTALRVGGIGTVCVDGRSRGKGHLALLMQDAQERMQAAGCDIAMLGG
;
A
#
# COMPACT_ATOMS: atom_id res chain seq x y z
N MET A 1 21.16 2.44 0.03
CA MET A 1 20.51 2.41 1.34
C MET A 1 18.99 2.44 1.18
N VAL A 2 18.28 1.66 1.95
CA VAL A 2 16.82 1.53 1.86
C VAL A 2 16.20 2.09 3.12
N HIS A 3 15.09 2.84 2.99
CA HIS A 3 14.30 3.27 4.14
C HIS A 3 12.82 3.32 3.76
N LEU A 4 11.96 3.24 4.78
CA LEU A 4 10.51 3.30 4.59
C LEU A 4 9.97 4.57 5.22
N GLU A 5 9.06 5.25 4.52
CA GLU A 5 8.40 6.45 5.00
C GLU A 5 6.91 6.40 4.67
N GLN A 6 6.11 6.90 5.59
CA GLN A 6 4.69 7.09 5.34
C GLN A 6 4.50 8.27 4.38
N ALA A 7 3.64 8.11 3.38
CA ALA A 7 3.45 9.14 2.36
C ALA A 7 2.68 10.35 2.89
N GLN A 8 2.94 11.49 2.29
CA GLN A 8 2.26 12.75 2.58
C GLN A 8 1.07 12.93 1.64
N PRO A 9 0.05 13.72 2.05
CA PRO A 9 -1.16 13.89 1.22
C PRO A 9 -0.90 14.37 -0.20
N GLU A 10 0.09 15.22 -0.41
CA GLU A 10 0.43 15.76 -1.72
C GLU A 10 1.10 14.76 -2.65
N GLN A 11 1.48 13.58 -2.13
CA GLN A 11 2.16 12.55 -2.93
C GLN A 11 1.22 11.58 -3.64
N LEU A 12 -0.10 11.73 -3.48
CA LEU A 12 -1.05 10.73 -3.99
C LEU A 12 -0.90 10.48 -5.50
N GLN A 13 -0.75 11.53 -6.29
CA GLN A 13 -0.60 11.38 -7.74
C GLN A 13 0.70 10.66 -8.11
N GLU A 14 1.75 10.94 -7.40
CA GLU A 14 3.05 10.29 -7.56
C GLU A 14 2.97 8.80 -7.24
N LEU A 15 2.30 8.46 -6.12
CA LEU A 15 2.09 7.08 -5.70
C LEU A 15 1.25 6.32 -6.72
N LEU A 16 0.20 6.96 -7.22
CA LEU A 16 -0.69 6.38 -8.21
C LEU A 16 0.07 6.06 -9.51
N ALA A 17 0.88 7.00 -9.98
CA ALA A 17 1.69 6.78 -11.18
C ALA A 17 2.67 5.63 -10.99
N PHE A 18 3.31 5.54 -9.81
CA PHE A 18 4.21 4.44 -9.49
C PHE A 18 3.50 3.10 -9.52
N ALA A 19 2.34 3.01 -8.88
CA ALA A 19 1.56 1.77 -8.83
C ALA A 19 1.07 1.36 -10.21
N GLU A 20 0.58 2.30 -11.00
CA GLU A 20 0.13 2.01 -12.36
C GLU A 20 1.24 1.43 -13.22
N GLU A 21 2.45 1.96 -13.10
CA GLU A 21 3.59 1.45 -13.85
C GLU A 21 4.03 0.08 -13.34
N ALA A 22 4.03 -0.13 -12.03
CA ALA A 22 4.43 -1.41 -11.42
C ALA A 22 3.48 -2.56 -11.79
N PHE A 23 2.19 -2.25 -11.95
CA PHE A 23 1.17 -3.23 -12.31
C PHE A 23 0.89 -3.29 -13.81
N ARG A 24 1.70 -2.61 -14.61
CA ARG A 24 1.52 -2.58 -16.05
C ARG A 24 1.70 -3.97 -16.67
N THR A 25 0.79 -4.31 -17.59
CA THR A 25 0.86 -5.55 -18.36
C THR A 25 0.95 -5.21 -19.86
N PRO A 26 1.21 -6.20 -20.74
CA PRO A 26 1.16 -5.96 -22.18
C PRO A 26 -0.18 -5.40 -22.68
N GLU A 27 -1.27 -5.66 -21.95
CA GLU A 27 -2.61 -5.15 -22.27
C GLU A 27 -2.83 -3.70 -21.83
N GLY A 28 -1.91 -3.15 -21.01
CA GLY A 28 -1.98 -1.78 -20.55
C GLY A 28 -1.85 -1.61 -19.05
N LYS A 29 -2.18 -0.42 -18.57
CA LYS A 29 -2.12 -0.08 -17.16
C LYS A 29 -3.43 -0.40 -16.47
N VAL A 30 -3.35 -0.68 -15.17
CA VAL A 30 -4.53 -0.79 -14.32
C VAL A 30 -5.05 0.62 -14.05
N ASP A 31 -6.35 0.82 -14.22
CA ASP A 31 -7.00 2.10 -13.93
C ASP A 31 -7.47 2.09 -12.48
N PHE A 32 -6.56 2.42 -11.56
CA PHE A 32 -6.84 2.41 -10.13
C PHE A 32 -7.97 3.37 -9.72
N PRO A 33 -8.07 4.60 -10.26
CA PRO A 33 -9.18 5.47 -9.87
C PRO A 33 -10.55 4.89 -10.19
N THR A 34 -10.68 4.11 -11.27
CA THR A 34 -11.94 3.45 -11.63
C THR A 34 -12.19 2.21 -10.78
N LEU A 35 -11.14 1.41 -10.53
CA LEU A 35 -11.27 0.18 -9.74
C LEU A 35 -11.43 0.45 -8.25
N LEU A 36 -10.73 1.44 -7.73
CA LEU A 36 -10.71 1.74 -6.30
C LEU A 36 -10.97 3.25 -6.09
N PRO A 37 -12.18 3.72 -6.40
CA PRO A 37 -12.46 5.16 -6.37
C PRO A 37 -12.35 5.77 -4.98
N LYS A 38 -12.57 5.01 -3.92
CA LYS A 38 -12.43 5.53 -2.56
C LYS A 38 -10.98 5.83 -2.20
N LEU A 39 -10.05 5.08 -2.77
CA LEU A 39 -8.63 5.26 -2.51
C LEU A 39 -7.94 6.20 -3.49
N TYR A 40 -8.33 6.16 -4.76
CA TYR A 40 -7.61 6.84 -5.82
C TYR A 40 -8.47 7.71 -6.73
N GLY A 41 -9.77 7.76 -6.51
CA GLY A 41 -10.68 8.58 -7.32
C GLY A 41 -10.62 10.07 -6.96
N PRO A 42 -11.39 10.90 -7.65
CA PRO A 42 -11.43 12.34 -7.36
C PRO A 42 -11.78 12.61 -5.90
N GLY A 43 -10.99 13.47 -5.25
CA GLY A 43 -11.18 13.81 -3.84
C GLY A 43 -10.66 12.78 -2.84
N ALA A 44 -10.01 11.72 -3.30
CA ALA A 44 -9.45 10.72 -2.41
C ALA A 44 -8.31 11.29 -1.57
N ASP A 45 -8.21 10.84 -0.33
CA ASP A 45 -7.19 11.28 0.63
C ASP A 45 -6.41 10.10 1.21
N SER A 46 -6.21 9.07 0.42
CA SER A 46 -5.59 7.82 0.87
C SER A 46 -4.06 7.85 0.97
N ALA A 47 -3.41 8.94 0.55
CA ALA A 47 -1.95 8.98 0.55
C ALA A 47 -1.34 8.59 1.90
N PRO A 48 -1.81 9.07 3.06
CA PRO A 48 -1.22 8.70 4.35
C PRO A 48 -1.38 7.22 4.71
N LEU A 49 -2.22 6.48 4.00
CA LEU A 49 -2.35 5.03 4.21
C LEU A 49 -1.22 4.25 3.56
N HIS A 50 -0.42 4.90 2.72
CA HIS A 50 0.67 4.26 1.99
C HIS A 50 1.99 4.42 2.72
N THR A 51 2.80 3.37 2.66
CA THR A 51 4.20 3.40 3.07
C THR A 51 5.06 3.16 1.85
N VAL A 52 6.04 4.02 1.63
CA VAL A 52 6.92 3.96 0.47
C VAL A 52 8.30 3.50 0.89
N LEU A 53 8.84 2.53 0.16
CA LEU A 53 10.21 2.10 0.32
C LEU A 53 11.06 2.87 -0.67
N TYR A 54 12.04 3.60 -0.14
CA TYR A 54 13.00 4.35 -0.94
C TYR A 54 14.33 3.63 -0.99
N GLU A 55 14.90 3.54 -2.18
CA GLU A 55 16.24 3.02 -2.40
C GLU A 55 17.07 4.14 -2.99
N ASP A 56 18.09 4.58 -2.25
CA ASP A 56 18.99 5.66 -2.66
C ASP A 56 18.23 6.93 -3.06
N GLY A 57 17.17 7.24 -2.31
CA GLY A 57 16.38 8.44 -2.50
C GLY A 57 15.27 8.36 -3.53
N ALA A 58 15.11 7.21 -4.21
CA ALA A 58 14.07 7.03 -5.21
C ALA A 58 13.05 5.98 -4.77
N PRO A 59 11.75 6.15 -5.09
CA PRO A 59 10.74 5.15 -4.75
C PRO A 59 11.05 3.83 -5.45
N ALA A 60 11.06 2.74 -4.68
CA ALA A 60 11.31 1.40 -5.20
C ALA A 60 10.15 0.45 -4.94
N GLY A 61 9.29 0.76 -4.00
CA GLY A 61 8.11 -0.04 -3.68
C GLY A 61 7.18 0.69 -2.76
N LEU A 62 5.95 0.18 -2.61
CA LEU A 62 4.98 0.74 -1.69
C LEU A 62 3.92 -0.29 -1.32
N TYR A 63 3.20 -0.02 -0.24
CA TYR A 63 1.96 -0.73 0.08
C TYR A 63 0.96 0.24 0.70
N CYS A 64 -0.32 -0.12 0.61
CA CYS A 64 -1.40 0.61 1.27
C CYS A 64 -1.92 -0.24 2.43
N LEU A 65 -2.03 0.35 3.61
CA LEU A 65 -2.57 -0.33 4.79
C LEU A 65 -3.75 0.46 5.32
N LYS A 66 -4.93 -0.18 5.36
CA LYS A 66 -6.13 0.40 5.93
C LYS A 66 -6.57 -0.44 7.12
N ILE A 67 -6.67 0.20 8.28
CA ILE A 67 -7.09 -0.47 9.51
C ILE A 67 -8.52 -0.06 9.79
N GLN A 68 -9.40 -1.04 9.96
CA GLN A 68 -10.83 -0.80 10.19
C GLN A 68 -11.32 -1.66 11.34
N ASP A 69 -12.26 -1.09 12.10
CA ASP A 69 -12.92 -1.81 13.18
C ASP A 69 -14.30 -2.27 12.70
N PHE A 70 -14.59 -3.54 12.93
CA PHE A 70 -15.87 -4.14 12.60
C PHE A 70 -16.51 -4.73 13.85
N ASN A 71 -17.84 -4.72 13.88
CA ASN A 71 -18.60 -5.43 14.91
C ASN A 71 -19.35 -6.56 14.19
N ILE A 72 -18.98 -7.79 14.50
CA ILE A 72 -19.57 -8.97 13.88
C ILE A 72 -20.20 -9.81 14.98
N ALA A 73 -21.53 -9.94 14.95
CA ALA A 73 -22.30 -10.72 15.93
C ALA A 73 -21.95 -10.33 17.39
N GLY A 74 -21.78 -9.03 17.63
CA GLY A 74 -21.48 -8.50 18.96
C GLY A 74 -20.00 -8.55 19.34
N THR A 75 -19.14 -9.04 18.46
CA THR A 75 -17.70 -9.07 18.69
C THR A 75 -17.00 -7.97 17.90
N ALA A 76 -16.24 -7.13 18.60
CA ALA A 76 -15.44 -6.09 17.96
C ALA A 76 -14.14 -6.70 17.41
N LEU A 77 -13.90 -6.50 16.14
CA LEU A 77 -12.69 -6.99 15.47
C LEU A 77 -11.97 -5.84 14.77
N ARG A 78 -10.66 -5.78 14.92
CA ARG A 78 -9.83 -4.83 14.19
C ARG A 78 -9.13 -5.55 13.04
N VAL A 79 -9.37 -5.07 11.82
CA VAL A 79 -8.87 -5.70 10.60
C VAL A 79 -7.89 -4.77 9.92
N GLY A 80 -6.69 -5.30 9.61
CA GLY A 80 -5.72 -4.60 8.78
C GLY A 80 -5.80 -5.13 7.36
N GLY A 81 -6.14 -4.26 6.41
CA GLY A 81 -6.18 -4.61 5.00
C GLY A 81 -4.98 -4.05 4.26
N ILE A 82 -4.19 -4.94 3.67
CA ILE A 82 -3.02 -4.56 2.87
C ILE A 82 -3.40 -4.64 1.40
N GLY A 83 -3.17 -3.55 0.66
CA GLY A 83 -3.43 -3.53 -0.77
C GLY A 83 -2.37 -2.74 -1.52
N THR A 84 -2.44 -2.76 -2.83
CA THR A 84 -1.54 -2.02 -3.72
C THR A 84 -0.07 -2.30 -3.43
N VAL A 85 0.27 -3.53 -3.02
CA VAL A 85 1.66 -3.90 -2.74
C VAL A 85 2.40 -4.04 -4.07
N CYS A 86 3.44 -3.25 -4.26
CA CYS A 86 4.19 -3.33 -5.51
C CYS A 86 5.64 -2.89 -5.33
N VAL A 87 6.47 -3.40 -6.22
CA VAL A 87 7.90 -3.09 -6.29
C VAL A 87 8.23 -2.72 -7.73
N ASP A 88 9.05 -1.68 -7.91
CA ASP A 88 9.54 -1.28 -9.22
C ASP A 88 10.24 -2.48 -9.89
N GLY A 89 9.98 -2.67 -11.19
CA GLY A 89 10.56 -3.77 -11.95
C GLY A 89 12.07 -3.82 -11.90
N ARG A 90 12.73 -2.65 -11.83
CA ARG A 90 14.19 -2.56 -11.74
C ARG A 90 14.73 -2.98 -10.38
N SER A 91 13.87 -2.99 -9.36
CA SER A 91 14.26 -3.28 -7.98
C SER A 91 13.80 -4.67 -7.52
N ARG A 92 13.22 -5.45 -8.40
CA ARG A 92 12.77 -6.81 -8.07
C ARG A 92 13.97 -7.71 -7.82
N GLY A 93 13.79 -8.69 -6.93
CA GLY A 93 14.86 -9.62 -6.58
C GLY A 93 15.79 -9.13 -5.50
N LYS A 94 15.54 -7.95 -4.91
CA LYS A 94 16.37 -7.38 -3.85
C LYS A 94 15.78 -7.55 -2.45
N GLY A 95 14.69 -8.29 -2.32
CA GLY A 95 14.04 -8.51 -1.02
C GLY A 95 13.14 -7.35 -0.57
N HIS A 96 12.82 -6.41 -1.43
CA HIS A 96 11.99 -5.24 -1.07
C HIS A 96 10.58 -5.63 -0.69
N LEU A 97 10.00 -6.62 -1.38
CA LEU A 97 8.66 -7.09 -1.04
C LEU A 97 8.61 -7.62 0.39
N ALA A 98 9.62 -8.39 0.79
CA ALA A 98 9.70 -8.93 2.16
C ALA A 98 9.80 -7.80 3.19
N LEU A 99 10.57 -6.74 2.89
CA LEU A 99 10.67 -5.59 3.79
C LEU A 99 9.33 -4.86 3.92
N LEU A 100 8.61 -4.67 2.82
CA LEU A 100 7.29 -4.05 2.84
C LEU A 100 6.30 -4.87 3.65
N MET A 101 6.28 -6.17 3.45
CA MET A 101 5.36 -7.06 4.17
C MET A 101 5.69 -7.12 5.67
N GLN A 102 6.97 -7.12 6.01
CA GLN A 102 7.40 -7.08 7.40
C GLN A 102 6.97 -5.78 8.09
N ASP A 103 7.15 -4.66 7.42
CA ASP A 103 6.74 -3.36 7.95
C ASP A 103 5.21 -3.32 8.17
N ALA A 104 4.44 -3.80 7.21
CA ALA A 104 2.98 -3.87 7.32
C ALA A 104 2.56 -4.73 8.51
N GLN A 105 3.21 -5.88 8.69
CA GLN A 105 2.92 -6.78 9.80
C GLN A 105 3.21 -6.13 11.14
N GLU A 106 4.33 -5.43 11.26
CA GLU A 106 4.69 -4.73 12.49
C GLU A 106 3.69 -3.61 12.81
N ARG A 107 3.24 -2.87 11.79
CA ARG A 107 2.25 -1.81 11.98
C ARG A 107 0.89 -2.38 12.42
N MET A 108 0.48 -3.50 11.85
CA MET A 108 -0.75 -4.17 12.23
C MET A 108 -0.68 -4.69 13.67
N GLN A 109 0.44 -5.25 14.08
CA GLN A 109 0.65 -5.71 15.45
C GLN A 109 0.62 -4.54 16.43
N ALA A 110 1.29 -3.45 16.09
CA ALA A 110 1.31 -2.24 16.93
C ALA A 110 -0.09 -1.63 17.08
N ALA A 111 -0.91 -1.74 16.05
CA ALA A 111 -2.28 -1.21 16.05
C ALA A 111 -3.28 -2.17 16.73
N GLY A 112 -2.86 -3.37 17.11
CA GLY A 112 -3.72 -4.36 17.74
C GLY A 112 -4.71 -5.02 16.81
N CYS A 113 -4.32 -5.25 15.55
CA CYS A 113 -5.18 -5.92 14.58
C CYS A 113 -5.40 -7.38 14.97
N ASP A 114 -6.65 -7.82 14.90
CA ASP A 114 -7.04 -9.21 15.16
C ASP A 114 -6.89 -10.07 13.90
N ILE A 115 -7.11 -9.47 12.75
CA ILE A 115 -7.10 -10.14 11.44
C ILE A 115 -6.32 -9.29 10.45
N ALA A 116 -5.50 -9.96 9.63
CA ALA A 116 -4.81 -9.33 8.51
C ALA A 116 -5.38 -9.90 7.21
N MET A 117 -5.70 -9.00 6.27
CA MET A 117 -6.20 -9.37 4.95
C MET A 117 -5.29 -8.80 3.88
N LEU A 118 -4.98 -9.62 2.87
CA LEU A 118 -4.19 -9.18 1.73
C LEU A 118 -5.12 -9.07 0.53
N GLY A 119 -5.32 -7.84 0.06
CA GLY A 119 -6.13 -7.58 -1.11
C GLY A 119 -5.31 -7.64 -2.38
N GLY A 120 -5.88 -8.23 -3.39
CA GLY A 120 -5.24 -8.35 -4.70
C GLY A 120 -5.36 -7.09 -5.55
#